data_98271b0a5011806ecf605a5abdd2172d
#
_entry.id   98271b0a5011806ecf605a5abdd2172d
#
_cell.length_a   1.000
_cell.length_b   1.000
_cell.length_c   1.000
_cell.angle_alpha   90.00
_cell.angle_beta   90.00
_cell.angle_gamma   90.00
#
_symmetry.space_group_name_H-M   'P 1'
#
loop_
_entity.id
_entity.type
_entity.pdbx_description
1 polymer ?
#
loop_
_entity_poly.entity_id
_entity_poly.type
_entity_poly.pdbx_seq_one_letter_code
_entity_poly.pdbx_strand_id
1 'polypeptide(L)'
;MTTAHRQGAPPPPEAAWSITEALGVQGWRHLDAPILAALATEAPVLLIGPHGTAKTYLIERIGEALGLILRHYNASLINYDDLVGIPLPEAGGERLRFVSTPGSIWDAEFVFFDEISRCRPDLQNKMFPVIHERRVAGIRLEALRHRWAAMNPPAPEHYDASQGEIYLGSESLDPALLDRFPFILPVPTWRELEREDRRQLVMRRPAEAEDVRVQLAEYVEVCASTIPEVEAMLESWLPDYIVSAVDLFESAKLRLSPRRAHMLARALCSLHAARLVLYGPEAALEESAELTLLFALPQTGTEVPPSRTTVLGVHRQA
;
A
#
# COMPACT_ATOMS: atom_id res chain seq x y z
N MET A 1 17.84 -41.32 -7.41
CA MET A 1 16.51 -40.70 -7.72
C MET A 1 15.88 -40.34 -6.40
N THR A 2 16.08 -39.11 -5.96
CA THR A 2 15.60 -38.59 -4.69
C THR A 2 14.39 -37.73 -5.00
N THR A 3 13.22 -38.23 -4.66
CA THR A 3 11.94 -37.53 -4.75
C THR A 3 11.96 -36.36 -3.77
N ALA A 4 12.07 -35.15 -4.27
CA ALA A 4 11.85 -33.93 -3.51
C ALA A 4 10.39 -33.91 -3.05
N HIS A 5 10.16 -34.01 -1.74
CA HIS A 5 8.86 -33.73 -1.14
C HIS A 5 8.51 -32.28 -1.44
N ARG A 6 7.50 -32.05 -2.28
CA ARG A 6 6.75 -30.80 -2.31
C ARG A 6 6.11 -30.67 -0.91
N GLN A 7 6.62 -29.77 -0.11
CA GLN A 7 5.90 -29.33 1.08
C GLN A 7 4.62 -28.66 0.57
N GLY A 8 3.48 -29.23 0.94
CA GLY A 8 2.17 -28.71 0.59
C GLY A 8 1.98 -27.32 1.21
N ALA A 9 1.15 -26.50 0.53
CA ALA A 9 0.66 -25.26 1.08
C ALA A 9 0.12 -25.47 2.50
N PRO A 10 0.29 -24.51 3.41
CA PRO A 10 -0.23 -24.63 4.78
C PRO A 10 -1.75 -24.91 4.71
N PRO A 11 -2.30 -25.69 5.65
CA PRO A 11 -3.72 -25.99 5.68
C PRO A 11 -4.52 -24.71 5.82
N PRO A 12 -5.73 -24.62 5.21
CA PRO A 12 -6.62 -23.48 5.40
C PRO A 12 -6.92 -23.33 6.89
N PRO A 13 -6.78 -22.13 7.48
CA PRO A 13 -6.91 -21.95 8.90
C PRO A 13 -8.36 -22.10 9.36
N GLU A 14 -8.59 -22.84 10.44
CA GLU A 14 -9.90 -22.96 11.13
C GLU A 14 -10.42 -21.66 11.76
N ALA A 15 -9.61 -20.62 11.84
CA ALA A 15 -10.04 -19.23 12.00
C ALA A 15 -9.09 -18.42 11.11
N ALA A 16 -9.59 -17.84 10.02
CA ALA A 16 -8.74 -17.16 9.05
C ALA A 16 -7.74 -16.24 9.75
N TRP A 17 -6.45 -16.62 9.73
CA TRP A 17 -5.37 -15.81 10.27
C TRP A 17 -5.40 -14.44 9.57
N SER A 18 -5.39 -13.37 10.35
CA SER A 18 -5.40 -12.03 9.84
C SER A 18 -4.03 -11.39 10.08
N ILE A 19 -3.41 -10.91 9.02
CA ILE A 19 -2.14 -10.20 9.07
C ILE A 19 -2.24 -9.01 10.00
N THR A 20 -3.25 -8.17 9.80
CA THR A 20 -3.41 -6.93 10.56
C THR A 20 -3.72 -7.19 12.02
N GLU A 21 -4.57 -8.17 12.34
CA GLU A 21 -4.87 -8.54 13.72
C GLU A 21 -3.67 -9.17 14.42
N ALA A 22 -2.92 -10.03 13.73
CA ALA A 22 -1.69 -10.60 14.26
C ALA A 22 -0.63 -9.53 14.56
N LEU A 23 -0.56 -8.49 13.75
CA LEU A 23 0.29 -7.33 13.99
C LEU A 23 -0.27 -6.34 15.03
N GLY A 24 -1.44 -6.60 15.60
CA GLY A 24 -2.05 -5.80 16.66
C GLY A 24 -3.03 -4.74 16.20
N VAL A 25 -3.41 -4.71 14.92
CA VAL A 25 -4.39 -3.76 14.36
C VAL A 25 -5.71 -4.45 14.15
N GLN A 26 -6.75 -4.01 14.88
CA GLN A 26 -8.08 -4.62 14.85
C GLN A 26 -8.98 -3.97 13.80
N GLY A 27 -9.86 -4.79 13.19
CA GLY A 27 -10.88 -4.33 12.24
C GLY A 27 -10.36 -4.00 10.85
N TRP A 28 -9.09 -4.34 10.54
CA TRP A 28 -8.51 -4.12 9.22
C TRP A 28 -8.38 -5.40 8.39
N ARG A 29 -9.01 -6.49 8.80
CA ARG A 29 -8.93 -7.80 8.12
C ARG A 29 -9.23 -7.72 6.62
N HIS A 30 -10.13 -6.84 6.20
CA HIS A 30 -10.45 -6.62 4.78
C HIS A 30 -9.27 -6.03 3.97
N LEU A 31 -8.23 -5.51 4.63
CA LEU A 31 -7.00 -5.00 4.03
C LEU A 31 -5.86 -6.04 4.01
N ASP A 32 -6.04 -7.22 4.59
CA ASP A 32 -4.98 -8.25 4.64
C ASP A 32 -4.50 -8.66 3.25
N ALA A 33 -5.43 -8.91 2.32
CA ALA A 33 -5.07 -9.33 0.97
C ALA A 33 -4.34 -8.24 0.17
N PRO A 34 -4.80 -6.98 0.09
CA PRO A 34 -4.03 -5.94 -0.59
C PRO A 34 -2.70 -5.60 0.11
N ILE A 35 -2.61 -5.72 1.43
CA ILE A 35 -1.34 -5.59 2.17
C ILE A 35 -0.38 -6.71 1.77
N LEU A 36 -0.82 -7.97 1.78
CA LEU A 36 0.00 -9.10 1.37
C LEU A 36 0.45 -8.99 -0.09
N ALA A 37 -0.47 -8.63 -1.00
CA ALA A 37 -0.15 -8.39 -2.40
C ALA A 37 0.91 -7.30 -2.59
N ALA A 38 0.80 -6.21 -1.83
CA ALA A 38 1.77 -5.11 -1.88
C ALA A 38 3.14 -5.52 -1.31
N LEU A 39 3.17 -6.33 -0.25
CA LEU A 39 4.42 -6.86 0.31
C LEU A 39 5.09 -7.83 -0.66
N ALA A 40 4.34 -8.77 -1.25
CA ALA A 40 4.86 -9.77 -2.18
C ALA A 40 5.38 -9.16 -3.50
N THR A 41 4.79 -8.06 -3.97
CA THR A 41 5.20 -7.36 -5.19
C THR A 41 6.12 -6.18 -4.95
N GLU A 42 6.42 -5.87 -3.70
CA GLU A 42 7.12 -4.64 -3.29
C GLU A 42 6.46 -3.38 -3.87
N ALA A 43 5.14 -3.39 -4.02
CA ALA A 43 4.39 -2.29 -4.58
C ALA A 43 4.26 -1.12 -3.59
N PRO A 44 4.29 0.13 -4.07
CA PRO A 44 3.95 1.29 -3.24
C PRO A 44 2.50 1.23 -2.74
N VAL A 45 2.28 1.64 -1.48
CA VAL A 45 0.95 1.72 -0.85
C VAL A 45 0.71 3.11 -0.31
N LEU A 46 -0.50 3.62 -0.50
CA LEU A 46 -1.00 4.82 0.17
C LEU A 46 -2.12 4.43 1.14
N LEU A 47 -1.91 4.65 2.43
CA LEU A 47 -2.95 4.50 3.45
C LEU A 47 -3.69 5.82 3.66
N ILE A 48 -5.02 5.82 3.56
CA ILE A 48 -5.85 7.02 3.74
C ILE A 48 -6.77 6.82 4.93
N GLY A 49 -6.69 7.70 5.90
CA GLY A 49 -7.60 7.68 7.05
C GLY A 49 -7.25 8.70 8.12
N PRO A 50 -8.16 8.94 9.07
CA PRO A 50 -7.98 9.90 10.15
C PRO A 50 -6.72 9.62 10.98
N HIS A 51 -6.28 10.63 11.72
CA HIS A 51 -5.26 10.42 12.74
C HIS A 51 -5.76 9.43 13.82
N GLY A 52 -4.81 8.70 14.44
CA GLY A 52 -5.16 7.72 15.49
C GLY A 52 -5.78 6.41 14.99
N THR A 53 -5.80 6.14 13.68
CA THR A 53 -6.30 4.87 13.12
C THR A 53 -5.23 3.78 13.01
N ALA A 54 -4.08 3.92 13.65
CA ALA A 54 -2.99 2.94 13.71
C ALA A 54 -2.19 2.75 12.39
N LYS A 55 -2.22 3.68 11.43
CA LYS A 55 -1.46 3.58 10.17
C LYS A 55 0.05 3.40 10.41
N THR A 56 0.64 4.33 11.16
CA THR A 56 2.08 4.31 11.52
C THR A 56 2.43 3.04 12.31
N TYR A 57 1.60 2.69 13.28
CA TYR A 57 1.80 1.49 14.09
C TYR A 57 1.85 0.22 13.24
N LEU A 58 0.92 0.04 12.29
CA LEU A 58 0.92 -1.12 11.39
C LEU A 58 2.23 -1.24 10.61
N ILE A 59 2.72 -0.11 10.06
CA ILE A 59 3.92 -0.10 9.22
C ILE A 59 5.17 -0.41 10.03
N GLU A 60 5.28 0.13 11.25
CA GLU A 60 6.37 -0.19 12.18
C GLU A 60 6.36 -1.69 12.50
N ARG A 61 5.17 -2.26 12.78
CA ARG A 61 5.02 -3.69 13.07
C ARG A 61 5.33 -4.58 11.87
N ILE A 62 4.98 -4.17 10.65
CA ILE A 62 5.39 -4.89 9.41
C ILE A 62 6.91 -4.85 9.26
N GLY A 63 7.53 -3.69 9.41
CA GLY A 63 8.98 -3.53 9.32
C GLY A 63 9.72 -4.40 10.35
N GLU A 64 9.27 -4.40 11.60
CA GLU A 64 9.79 -5.26 12.66
C GLU A 64 9.59 -6.75 12.36
N ALA A 65 8.38 -7.15 11.92
CA ALA A 65 8.06 -8.55 11.62
C ALA A 65 8.85 -9.09 10.44
N LEU A 66 9.19 -8.27 9.46
CA LEU A 66 10.01 -8.68 8.31
C LEU A 66 11.51 -8.43 8.54
N GLY A 67 11.92 -7.87 9.67
CA GLY A 67 13.31 -7.57 10.00
C GLY A 67 13.95 -6.53 9.07
N LEU A 68 13.15 -5.59 8.52
CA LEU A 68 13.59 -4.61 7.55
C LEU A 68 14.13 -3.34 8.22
N ILE A 69 15.13 -2.73 7.59
CA ILE A 69 15.61 -1.39 7.98
C ILE A 69 14.56 -0.37 7.55
N LEU A 70 13.67 -0.01 8.49
CA LEU A 70 12.62 0.97 8.29
C LEU A 70 13.13 2.39 8.51
N ARG A 71 12.82 3.30 7.58
CA ARG A 71 12.95 4.76 7.74
C ARG A 71 11.56 5.40 7.69
N HIS A 72 11.19 6.03 8.79
CA HIS A 72 9.93 6.76 8.93
C HIS A 72 10.21 8.26 8.81
N TYR A 73 9.56 8.90 7.84
CA TYR A 73 9.66 10.33 7.60
C TYR A 73 8.30 11.00 7.74
N ASN A 74 8.21 12.01 8.58
CA ASN A 74 7.05 12.91 8.57
C ASN A 74 7.22 13.92 7.41
N ALA A 75 6.46 13.75 6.35
CA ALA A 75 6.60 14.54 5.12
C ALA A 75 6.25 16.03 5.30
N SER A 76 5.54 16.39 6.38
CA SER A 76 5.25 17.79 6.71
C SER A 76 6.44 18.53 7.33
N LEU A 77 7.40 17.80 7.92
CA LEU A 77 8.51 18.36 8.69
C LEU A 77 9.87 18.18 8.01
N ILE A 78 10.02 17.13 7.20
CA ILE A 78 11.30 16.75 6.61
C ILE A 78 11.79 17.77 5.56
N ASN A 79 13.09 18.01 5.55
CA ASN A 79 13.78 18.66 4.45
C ASN A 79 14.50 17.63 3.57
N TYR A 80 14.91 18.05 2.38
CA TYR A 80 15.58 17.14 1.45
C TYR A 80 16.92 16.62 2.01
N ASP A 81 17.65 17.46 2.73
CA ASP A 81 18.93 17.08 3.34
C ASP A 81 18.76 16.04 4.46
N ASP A 82 17.62 16.03 5.14
CA ASP A 82 17.29 14.99 6.11
C ASP A 82 17.16 13.62 5.43
N LEU A 83 16.67 13.62 4.19
CA LEU A 83 16.48 12.41 3.39
C LEU A 83 17.81 11.88 2.82
N VAL A 84 18.64 12.77 2.23
CA VAL A 84 19.84 12.37 1.50
C VAL A 84 21.13 12.51 2.28
N GLY A 85 21.12 13.21 3.40
CA GLY A 85 22.31 13.60 4.16
C GLY A 85 22.88 14.94 3.70
N ILE A 86 23.95 15.37 4.35
CA ILE A 86 24.57 16.70 4.15
C ILE A 86 25.56 16.62 2.99
N PRO A 87 25.42 17.44 1.92
CA PRO A 87 26.38 17.49 0.84
C PRO A 87 27.65 18.21 1.31
N LEU A 88 28.79 17.55 1.30
CA LEU A 88 30.10 18.13 1.62
C LEU A 88 31.03 18.03 0.39
N PRO A 89 31.87 19.06 0.13
CA PRO A 89 32.92 18.98 -0.88
C PRO A 89 33.91 17.84 -0.54
N GLU A 90 34.30 17.08 -1.53
CA GLU A 90 35.45 16.18 -1.41
C GLU A 90 36.76 16.96 -1.35
N ALA A 91 37.82 16.30 -0.85
CA ALA A 91 39.17 16.89 -0.84
C ALA A 91 39.59 17.18 -2.29
N GLY A 92 39.63 18.47 -2.66
CA GLY A 92 39.88 18.92 -4.03
C GLY A 92 38.76 19.80 -4.61
N GLY A 93 37.56 19.82 -4.00
CA GLY A 93 36.47 20.76 -4.31
C GLY A 93 35.70 20.51 -5.60
N GLU A 94 36.07 19.50 -6.40
CA GLU A 94 35.46 19.23 -7.71
C GLU A 94 34.21 18.32 -7.63
N ARG A 95 34.03 17.63 -6.50
CA ARG A 95 32.90 16.69 -6.30
C ARG A 95 32.25 16.91 -4.96
N LEU A 96 30.95 16.61 -4.89
CA LEU A 96 30.19 16.56 -3.65
C LEU A 96 30.00 15.11 -3.22
N ARG A 97 30.19 14.83 -1.92
CA ARG A 97 29.75 13.59 -1.30
C ARG A 97 28.62 13.88 -0.34
N PHE A 98 27.65 13.01 -0.23
CA PHE A 98 26.63 13.06 0.81
C PHE A 98 27.15 12.36 2.06
N VAL A 99 27.18 13.05 3.19
CA VAL A 99 27.46 12.44 4.48
C VAL A 99 26.16 11.93 5.04
N SER A 100 26.03 10.60 5.06
CA SER A 100 24.85 9.92 5.59
C SER A 100 24.66 10.24 7.07
N THR A 101 23.43 10.56 7.45
CA THR A 101 22.99 10.64 8.85
C THR A 101 22.31 9.32 9.23
N PRO A 102 22.10 9.02 10.51
CA PRO A 102 21.34 7.83 10.92
C PRO A 102 19.91 7.78 10.36
N GLY A 103 19.36 8.93 9.97
CA GLY A 103 18.03 9.04 9.37
C GLY A 103 18.01 9.04 7.84
N SER A 104 19.17 8.98 7.16
CA SER A 104 19.22 9.05 5.70
C SER A 104 18.67 7.76 5.04
N ILE A 105 18.23 7.89 3.78
CA ILE A 105 17.50 6.86 3.04
C ILE A 105 18.38 5.73 2.46
N TRP A 106 19.71 5.91 2.45
CA TRP A 106 20.61 5.10 1.63
C TRP A 106 20.63 3.60 1.92
N ASP A 107 20.43 3.21 3.18
CA ASP A 107 20.40 1.83 3.66
C ASP A 107 18.98 1.33 3.94
N ALA A 108 17.97 2.16 3.66
CA ALA A 108 16.58 1.80 3.92
C ALA A 108 16.11 0.66 3.01
N GLU A 109 15.49 -0.34 3.61
CA GLU A 109 14.78 -1.42 2.91
C GLU A 109 13.28 -1.12 2.83
N PHE A 110 12.77 -0.38 3.81
CA PHE A 110 11.40 0.08 3.88
C PHE A 110 11.38 1.57 4.20
N VAL A 111 10.73 2.37 3.36
CA VAL A 111 10.52 3.81 3.59
C VAL A 111 9.03 4.06 3.78
N PHE A 112 8.73 4.80 4.85
CA PHE A 112 7.39 5.27 5.16
C PHE A 112 7.34 6.79 5.20
N PHE A 113 6.49 7.38 4.34
CA PHE A 113 6.21 8.81 4.32
C PHE A 113 4.87 9.09 4.99
N ASP A 114 4.89 9.51 6.24
CA ASP A 114 3.68 9.91 6.95
C ASP A 114 3.29 11.34 6.64
N GLU A 115 2.00 11.65 6.72
CA GLU A 115 1.43 12.96 6.41
C GLU A 115 1.81 13.53 5.03
N ILE A 116 1.88 12.65 4.01
CA ILE A 116 2.37 13.03 2.67
C ILE A 116 1.53 14.14 2.01
N SER A 117 0.25 14.27 2.36
CA SER A 117 -0.65 15.34 1.89
C SER A 117 -0.28 16.74 2.42
N ARG A 118 0.52 16.81 3.49
CA ARG A 118 1.04 18.07 4.05
C ARG A 118 2.45 18.41 3.57
N CYS A 119 2.98 17.59 2.69
CA CYS A 119 4.31 17.79 2.13
C CYS A 119 4.33 19.01 1.22
N ARG A 120 5.35 19.84 1.34
CA ARG A 120 5.55 20.99 0.43
C ARG A 120 5.69 20.50 -1.02
N PRO A 121 5.12 21.21 -2.01
CA PRO A 121 5.13 20.79 -3.41
C PRO A 121 6.54 20.53 -3.98
N ASP A 122 7.54 21.32 -3.57
CA ASP A 122 8.93 21.15 -4.00
C ASP A 122 9.54 19.83 -3.51
N LEU A 123 9.15 19.37 -2.32
CA LEU A 123 9.59 18.10 -1.76
C LEU A 123 8.77 16.93 -2.31
N GLN A 124 7.46 17.11 -2.55
CA GLN A 124 6.65 16.08 -3.22
C GLN A 124 7.28 15.65 -4.54
N ASN A 125 7.72 16.61 -5.38
CA ASN A 125 8.39 16.32 -6.65
C ASN A 125 9.68 15.50 -6.48
N LYS A 126 10.40 15.67 -5.37
CA LYS A 126 11.61 14.89 -5.04
C LYS A 126 11.31 13.49 -4.49
N MET A 127 10.11 13.28 -3.94
CA MET A 127 9.65 11.97 -3.49
C MET A 127 9.16 11.07 -4.64
N PHE A 128 8.72 11.63 -5.76
CA PHE A 128 8.25 10.84 -6.91
C PHE A 128 9.24 9.78 -7.38
N PRO A 129 10.53 10.10 -7.61
CA PRO A 129 11.53 9.10 -7.99
C PRO A 129 11.78 8.06 -6.91
N VAL A 130 11.67 8.42 -5.62
CA VAL A 130 11.83 7.46 -4.52
C VAL A 130 10.70 6.44 -4.54
N ILE A 131 9.45 6.91 -4.63
CA ILE A 131 8.25 6.06 -4.58
C ILE A 131 8.18 5.17 -5.82
N HIS A 132 8.40 5.71 -7.01
CA HIS A 132 8.18 4.99 -8.26
C HIS A 132 9.43 4.26 -8.76
N GLU A 133 10.59 4.90 -8.71
CA GLU A 133 11.81 4.43 -9.38
C GLU A 133 12.87 3.88 -8.42
N ARG A 134 12.63 3.99 -7.09
CA ARG A 134 13.65 3.67 -6.07
C ARG A 134 14.93 4.49 -6.27
N ARG A 135 14.79 5.79 -6.56
CA ARG A 135 15.90 6.70 -6.83
C ARG A 135 15.78 7.96 -6.00
N VAL A 136 16.93 8.50 -5.59
CA VAL A 136 17.05 9.82 -5.00
C VAL A 136 18.22 10.55 -5.64
N ALA A 137 18.04 11.81 -6.06
CA ALA A 137 19.06 12.56 -6.79
C ALA A 137 19.66 11.81 -8.01
N GLY A 138 18.86 10.97 -8.69
CA GLY A 138 19.31 10.13 -9.80
C GLY A 138 20.05 8.82 -9.38
N ILE A 139 20.38 8.67 -8.10
CA ILE A 139 21.09 7.50 -7.56
C ILE A 139 20.05 6.43 -7.17
N ARG A 140 20.29 5.20 -7.57
CA ARG A 140 19.42 4.08 -7.22
C ARG A 140 19.61 3.67 -5.76
N LEU A 141 18.50 3.39 -5.09
CA LEU A 141 18.45 2.87 -3.72
C LEU A 141 18.35 1.35 -3.81
N GLU A 142 19.49 0.67 -3.82
CA GLU A 142 19.57 -0.77 -4.10
C GLU A 142 18.89 -1.63 -3.04
N ALA A 143 18.94 -1.22 -1.77
CA ALA A 143 18.32 -1.94 -0.67
C ALA A 143 16.80 -1.71 -0.58
N LEU A 144 16.29 -0.61 -1.18
CA LEU A 144 14.92 -0.18 -0.98
C LEU A 144 13.91 -1.11 -1.68
N ARG A 145 13.10 -1.79 -0.88
CA ARG A 145 12.05 -2.71 -1.32
C ARG A 145 10.67 -2.08 -1.20
N HIS A 146 10.29 -1.60 -0.03
CA HIS A 146 8.95 -1.10 0.25
C HIS A 146 8.93 0.42 0.38
N ARG A 147 7.93 1.08 -0.24
CA ARG A 147 7.75 2.53 -0.28
C ARG A 147 6.29 2.83 -0.01
N TRP A 148 5.94 3.02 1.25
CA TRP A 148 4.57 3.25 1.66
C TRP A 148 4.40 4.69 2.14
N ALA A 149 3.18 5.20 2.02
CA ALA A 149 2.84 6.52 2.48
C ALA A 149 1.51 6.50 3.24
N ALA A 150 1.28 7.52 4.05
CA ALA A 150 0.01 7.73 4.71
C ALA A 150 -0.42 9.19 4.63
N MET A 151 -1.73 9.41 4.56
CA MET A 151 -2.34 10.72 4.63
C MET A 151 -3.67 10.69 5.37
N ASN A 152 -4.10 11.85 5.84
CA ASN A 152 -5.50 12.04 6.23
C ASN A 152 -6.36 12.22 4.98
N PRO A 153 -7.68 11.94 5.05
CA PRO A 153 -8.57 12.24 3.94
C PRO A 153 -8.46 13.72 3.54
N PRO A 154 -8.42 14.04 2.23
CA PRO A 154 -8.41 15.41 1.78
C PRO A 154 -9.70 16.12 2.21
N ALA A 155 -9.59 17.39 2.61
CA ALA A 155 -10.76 18.18 2.97
C ALA A 155 -11.50 18.63 1.68
N PRO A 156 -12.84 18.49 1.62
CA PRO A 156 -13.61 19.01 0.49
C PRO A 156 -13.46 20.53 0.38
N GLU A 157 -13.39 21.07 -0.85
CA GLU A 157 -13.32 22.53 -1.09
C GLU A 157 -14.53 23.28 -0.49
N HIS A 158 -15.70 22.63 -0.48
CA HIS A 158 -16.93 23.17 0.09
C HIS A 158 -17.36 22.35 1.29
N TYR A 159 -16.88 22.74 2.46
CA TYR A 159 -17.18 22.06 3.72
C TYR A 159 -18.51 22.53 4.32
N ASP A 160 -19.40 21.57 4.58
CA ASP A 160 -20.55 21.75 5.46
C ASP A 160 -20.24 21.12 6.83
N ALA A 161 -20.29 21.92 7.90
CA ALA A 161 -20.00 21.49 9.28
C ALA A 161 -20.83 20.28 9.75
N SER A 162 -21.91 19.94 9.04
CA SER A 162 -22.72 18.74 9.28
C SER A 162 -22.08 17.44 8.78
N GLN A 163 -21.03 17.49 7.96
CA GLN A 163 -20.46 16.32 7.26
C GLN A 163 -19.28 15.66 7.99
N GLY A 164 -18.85 16.13 9.15
CA GLY A 164 -17.81 15.45 9.94
C GLY A 164 -16.59 16.29 10.29
N GLU A 165 -15.49 15.64 10.66
CA GLU A 165 -14.26 16.31 11.08
C GLU A 165 -13.47 16.84 9.86
N ILE A 166 -13.07 18.13 9.94
CA ILE A 166 -12.13 18.71 8.96
C ILE A 166 -10.70 18.34 9.37
N TYR A 167 -9.94 17.80 8.44
CA TYR A 167 -8.50 17.64 8.59
C TYR A 167 -7.81 18.87 8.02
N LEU A 168 -7.75 19.96 8.79
CA LEU A 168 -7.09 21.20 8.39
C LEU A 168 -5.66 20.92 7.93
N GLY A 169 -5.31 21.42 6.73
CA GLY A 169 -3.97 21.24 6.12
C GLY A 169 -3.77 19.88 5.45
N SER A 170 -4.81 19.05 5.29
CA SER A 170 -4.76 17.87 4.41
C SER A 170 -5.26 18.30 3.03
N GLU A 171 -4.33 18.51 2.11
CA GLU A 171 -4.61 18.85 0.72
C GLU A 171 -4.67 17.57 -0.13
N SER A 172 -5.32 17.66 -1.30
CA SER A 172 -5.25 16.60 -2.29
C SER A 172 -3.81 16.45 -2.78
N LEU A 173 -3.34 15.20 -2.89
CA LEU A 173 -2.05 14.94 -3.52
C LEU A 173 -2.09 15.27 -5.01
N ASP A 174 -0.92 15.62 -5.56
CA ASP A 174 -0.76 15.72 -7.00
C ASP A 174 -1.28 14.43 -7.69
N PRO A 175 -2.19 14.55 -8.68
CA PRO A 175 -2.73 13.39 -9.39
C PRO A 175 -1.65 12.47 -9.99
N ALA A 176 -0.50 13.05 -10.41
CA ALA A 176 0.61 12.26 -10.92
C ALA A 176 1.31 11.46 -9.81
N LEU A 177 1.28 11.92 -8.56
CA LEU A 177 1.76 11.15 -7.41
C LEU A 177 0.77 10.04 -7.04
N LEU A 178 -0.53 10.34 -6.98
CA LEU A 178 -1.57 9.34 -6.75
C LEU A 178 -1.51 8.21 -7.77
N ASP A 179 -1.26 8.54 -9.05
CA ASP A 179 -1.13 7.55 -10.12
C ASP A 179 0.10 6.63 -9.97
N ARG A 180 0.97 6.86 -9.00
CA ARG A 180 2.14 6.00 -8.71
C ARG A 180 1.91 4.96 -7.62
N PHE A 181 0.78 5.01 -6.93
CA PHE A 181 0.43 4.03 -5.92
C PHE A 181 -0.50 2.95 -6.51
N PRO A 182 -0.01 1.71 -6.73
CA PRO A 182 -0.85 0.60 -7.16
C PRO A 182 -1.99 0.30 -6.20
N PHE A 183 -1.73 0.45 -4.89
CA PHE A 183 -2.71 0.24 -3.85
C PHE A 183 -2.94 1.54 -3.06
N ILE A 184 -4.21 1.95 -2.98
CA ILE A 184 -4.69 3.09 -2.22
C ILE A 184 -5.76 2.55 -1.27
N LEU A 185 -5.42 2.46 0.00
CA LEU A 185 -6.18 1.72 1.00
C LEU A 185 -6.83 2.68 2.00
N PRO A 186 -8.13 2.94 1.88
CA PRO A 186 -8.87 3.61 2.95
C PRO A 186 -8.88 2.73 4.20
N VAL A 187 -8.45 3.29 5.32
CA VAL A 187 -8.44 2.59 6.60
C VAL A 187 -9.68 2.94 7.42
N PRO A 188 -10.27 1.98 8.13
CA PRO A 188 -11.53 2.19 8.81
C PRO A 188 -11.39 3.18 9.97
N THR A 189 -12.41 4.00 10.13
CA THR A 189 -12.60 4.87 11.29
C THR A 189 -13.26 4.11 12.44
N TRP A 190 -13.22 4.69 13.67
CA TRP A 190 -13.91 4.10 14.82
C TRP A 190 -15.38 3.76 14.54
N ARG A 191 -16.08 4.55 13.72
CA ARG A 191 -17.51 4.34 13.42
C ARG A 191 -17.74 3.15 12.48
N GLU A 192 -16.77 2.84 11.65
CA GLU A 192 -16.83 1.75 10.68
C GLU A 192 -16.41 0.40 11.26
N LEU A 193 -15.71 0.42 12.41
CA LEU A 193 -15.34 -0.81 13.10
C LEU A 193 -16.57 -1.51 13.69
N GLU A 194 -16.58 -2.82 13.67
CA GLU A 194 -17.59 -3.61 14.35
C GLU A 194 -17.48 -3.48 15.87
N ARG A 195 -18.56 -3.81 16.58
CA ARG A 195 -18.59 -3.66 18.04
C ARG A 195 -17.53 -4.54 18.72
N GLU A 196 -17.29 -5.72 18.19
CA GLU A 196 -16.30 -6.64 18.77
C GLU A 196 -14.88 -6.12 18.56
N ASP A 197 -14.54 -5.62 17.37
CA ASP A 197 -13.25 -4.98 17.10
C ASP A 197 -12.98 -3.80 18.04
N ARG A 198 -14.00 -2.95 18.25
CA ARG A 198 -13.90 -1.84 19.23
C ARG A 198 -13.63 -2.32 20.64
N ARG A 199 -14.26 -3.42 21.07
CA ARG A 199 -14.00 -4.02 22.38
C ARG A 199 -12.58 -4.54 22.49
N GLN A 200 -12.12 -5.25 21.47
CA GLN A 200 -10.76 -5.77 21.44
C GLN A 200 -9.71 -4.67 21.44
N LEU A 201 -9.90 -3.58 20.66
CA LEU A 201 -9.02 -2.41 20.69
C LEU A 201 -8.85 -1.83 22.10
N VAL A 202 -9.93 -1.76 22.90
CA VAL A 202 -9.87 -1.20 24.25
C VAL A 202 -9.21 -2.17 25.25
N MET A 203 -9.32 -3.49 25.04
CA MET A 203 -8.93 -4.51 26.00
C MET A 203 -7.57 -5.16 25.70
N ARG A 204 -7.08 -5.05 24.47
CA ARG A 204 -5.95 -5.85 24.00
C ARG A 204 -4.60 -5.31 24.47
N ARG A 205 -3.75 -6.24 24.91
CA ARG A 205 -2.31 -6.06 25.01
C ARG A 205 -1.68 -6.35 23.64
N PRO A 206 -0.58 -5.67 23.26
CA PRO A 206 0.15 -5.99 22.02
C PRO A 206 0.49 -7.49 21.97
N ALA A 207 0.29 -8.12 20.82
CA ALA A 207 0.71 -9.50 20.61
C ALA A 207 2.24 -9.61 20.69
N GLU A 208 2.76 -10.70 21.26
CA GLU A 208 4.19 -10.98 21.21
C GLU A 208 4.63 -11.26 19.77
N ALA A 209 5.75 -10.65 19.36
CA ALA A 209 6.09 -10.46 17.96
C ALA A 209 6.72 -11.68 17.26
N GLU A 210 7.14 -12.71 18.00
CA GLU A 210 8.05 -13.74 17.46
C GLU A 210 7.35 -14.73 16.52
N ASP A 211 6.14 -15.17 16.86
CA ASP A 211 5.35 -16.10 16.03
C ASP A 211 4.85 -15.43 14.74
N VAL A 212 4.58 -14.12 14.77
CA VAL A 212 4.10 -13.34 13.63
C VAL A 212 5.19 -13.17 12.56
N ARG A 213 6.47 -13.11 12.97
CA ARG A 213 7.62 -12.90 12.07
C ARG A 213 7.76 -14.00 11.03
N VAL A 214 7.83 -15.23 11.49
CA VAL A 214 8.02 -16.40 10.62
C VAL A 214 6.83 -16.55 9.69
N GLN A 215 5.63 -16.40 10.22
CA GLN A 215 4.41 -16.57 9.47
C GLN A 215 4.22 -15.51 8.40
N LEU A 216 4.45 -14.22 8.70
CA LEU A 216 4.30 -13.15 7.71
C LEU A 216 5.31 -13.29 6.56
N ALA A 217 6.58 -13.62 6.87
CA ALA A 217 7.59 -13.82 5.85
C ALA A 217 7.24 -15.00 4.92
N GLU A 218 6.75 -16.10 5.48
CA GLU A 218 6.29 -17.26 4.72
C GLU A 218 5.11 -16.92 3.81
N TYR A 219 4.10 -16.20 4.30
CA TYR A 219 2.96 -15.76 3.49
C TYR A 219 3.38 -14.84 2.34
N VAL A 220 4.34 -13.93 2.58
CA VAL A 220 4.88 -13.04 1.53
C VAL A 220 5.59 -13.86 0.46
N GLU A 221 6.41 -14.84 0.84
CA GLU A 221 7.14 -15.69 -0.11
C GLU A 221 6.19 -16.58 -0.92
N VAL A 222 5.24 -17.24 -0.26
CA VAL A 222 4.22 -18.07 -0.94
C VAL A 222 3.38 -17.22 -1.88
N CYS A 223 2.95 -16.04 -1.47
CA CYS A 223 2.20 -15.12 -2.32
C CYS A 223 3.03 -14.71 -3.56
N ALA A 224 4.29 -14.34 -3.37
CA ALA A 224 5.16 -13.96 -4.47
C ALA A 224 5.36 -15.10 -5.48
N SER A 225 5.47 -16.34 -5.01
CA SER A 225 5.61 -17.53 -5.87
C SER A 225 4.29 -17.92 -6.59
N THR A 226 3.13 -17.55 -6.03
CA THR A 226 1.81 -17.84 -6.62
C THR A 226 1.44 -16.84 -7.72
N ILE A 227 1.97 -15.62 -7.71
CA ILE A 227 1.62 -14.59 -8.70
C ILE A 227 1.84 -15.05 -10.15
N PRO A 228 2.98 -15.65 -10.55
CA PRO A 228 3.15 -16.12 -11.93
C PRO A 228 2.13 -17.17 -12.37
N GLU A 229 1.67 -18.03 -11.46
CA GLU A 229 0.64 -19.03 -11.75
C GLU A 229 -0.71 -18.35 -12.02
N VAL A 230 -1.04 -17.31 -11.23
CA VAL A 230 -2.24 -16.50 -11.44
C VAL A 230 -2.15 -15.70 -12.74
N GLU A 231 -0.99 -15.10 -13.05
CA GLU A 231 -0.79 -14.39 -14.31
C GLU A 231 -1.02 -15.32 -15.52
N ALA A 232 -0.48 -16.52 -15.50
CA ALA A 232 -0.69 -17.51 -16.55
C ALA A 232 -2.16 -17.96 -16.63
N MET A 233 -2.84 -18.14 -15.50
CA MET A 233 -4.25 -18.52 -15.45
C MET A 233 -5.15 -17.44 -16.07
N LEU A 234 -4.82 -16.17 -15.87
CA LEU A 234 -5.63 -15.04 -16.31
C LEU A 234 -5.23 -14.45 -17.66
N GLU A 235 -4.19 -14.97 -18.31
CA GLU A 235 -3.60 -14.40 -19.53
C GLU A 235 -4.63 -14.10 -20.63
N SER A 236 -5.60 -14.98 -20.83
CA SER A 236 -6.62 -14.84 -21.87
C SER A 236 -7.78 -13.91 -21.51
N TRP A 237 -8.08 -13.74 -20.24
CA TRP A 237 -9.25 -12.98 -19.76
C TRP A 237 -8.90 -11.57 -19.29
N LEU A 238 -7.77 -11.43 -18.59
CA LEU A 238 -7.38 -10.21 -17.90
C LEU A 238 -7.29 -8.97 -18.83
N PRO A 239 -6.70 -9.05 -20.04
CA PRO A 239 -6.60 -7.89 -20.92
C PRO A 239 -7.96 -7.32 -21.29
N ASP A 240 -8.90 -8.17 -21.69
CA ASP A 240 -10.24 -7.75 -22.11
C ASP A 240 -11.03 -7.15 -20.94
N TYR A 241 -10.93 -7.76 -19.76
CA TYR A 241 -11.54 -7.22 -18.55
C TYR A 241 -11.01 -5.82 -18.20
N ILE A 242 -9.67 -5.63 -18.20
CA ILE A 242 -9.07 -4.33 -17.85
C ILE A 242 -9.41 -3.27 -18.90
N VAL A 243 -9.37 -3.59 -20.19
CA VAL A 243 -9.76 -2.65 -21.25
C VAL A 243 -11.23 -2.23 -21.07
N SER A 244 -12.13 -3.19 -20.90
CA SER A 244 -13.55 -2.91 -20.66
C SER A 244 -13.76 -2.04 -19.40
N ALA A 245 -13.09 -2.36 -18.30
CA ALA A 245 -13.20 -1.59 -17.06
C ALA A 245 -12.71 -0.14 -17.23
N VAL A 246 -11.58 0.08 -17.93
CA VAL A 246 -11.04 1.42 -18.19
C VAL A 246 -12.00 2.23 -19.07
N ASP A 247 -12.52 1.67 -20.14
CA ASP A 247 -13.48 2.34 -21.04
C ASP A 247 -14.78 2.73 -20.29
N LEU A 248 -15.25 1.86 -19.40
CA LEU A 248 -16.42 2.13 -18.56
C LEU A 248 -16.13 3.23 -17.53
N PHE A 249 -14.93 3.26 -16.93
CA PHE A 249 -14.52 4.35 -16.05
C PHE A 249 -14.43 5.67 -16.79
N GLU A 250 -13.88 5.72 -18.01
CA GLU A 250 -13.87 6.94 -18.83
C GLU A 250 -15.29 7.42 -19.13
N SER A 251 -16.21 6.51 -19.45
CA SER A 251 -17.64 6.80 -19.63
C SER A 251 -18.27 7.40 -18.37
N ALA A 252 -17.84 6.96 -17.20
CA ALA A 252 -18.21 7.50 -15.89
C ALA A 252 -17.44 8.78 -15.51
N LYS A 253 -16.66 9.38 -16.42
CA LYS A 253 -15.80 10.57 -16.22
C LYS A 253 -14.65 10.36 -15.25
N LEU A 254 -14.27 9.13 -14.99
CA LEU A 254 -13.09 8.77 -14.19
C LEU A 254 -11.95 8.38 -15.15
N ARG A 255 -11.14 9.36 -15.52
CA ARG A 255 -10.03 9.13 -16.47
C ARG A 255 -8.91 8.34 -15.81
N LEU A 256 -8.46 7.30 -16.50
CA LEU A 256 -7.33 6.48 -16.10
C LEU A 256 -6.19 6.57 -17.12
N SER A 257 -4.95 6.61 -16.63
CA SER A 257 -3.78 6.60 -17.50
C SER A 257 -3.50 5.19 -18.07
N PRO A 258 -2.81 5.05 -19.22
CA PRO A 258 -2.35 3.74 -19.69
C PRO A 258 -1.46 3.01 -18.67
N ARG A 259 -0.68 3.77 -17.89
CA ARG A 259 0.08 3.24 -16.76
C ARG A 259 -0.86 2.60 -15.73
N ARG A 260 -1.96 3.27 -15.39
CA ARG A 260 -2.95 2.76 -14.42
C ARG A 260 -3.59 1.48 -14.91
N ALA A 261 -3.94 1.38 -16.19
CA ALA A 261 -4.47 0.13 -16.76
C ALA A 261 -3.50 -1.04 -16.53
N HIS A 262 -2.22 -0.86 -16.83
CA HIS A 262 -1.19 -1.87 -16.56
C HIS A 262 -1.06 -2.19 -15.06
N MET A 263 -1.11 -1.17 -14.19
CA MET A 263 -1.04 -1.36 -12.74
C MET A 263 -2.28 -2.11 -12.20
N LEU A 264 -3.47 -1.85 -12.74
CA LEU A 264 -4.69 -2.59 -12.38
C LEU A 264 -4.56 -4.08 -12.72
N ALA A 265 -4.04 -4.42 -13.90
CA ALA A 265 -3.81 -5.82 -14.27
C ALA A 265 -2.87 -6.52 -13.27
N ARG A 266 -1.73 -5.91 -12.96
CA ARG A 266 -0.79 -6.46 -11.98
C ARG A 266 -1.35 -6.51 -10.57
N ALA A 267 -2.11 -5.49 -10.16
CA ALA A 267 -2.76 -5.45 -8.86
C ALA A 267 -3.79 -6.58 -8.73
N LEU A 268 -4.56 -6.89 -9.79
CA LEU A 268 -5.52 -7.98 -9.78
C LEU A 268 -4.82 -9.33 -9.61
N CYS A 269 -3.77 -9.61 -10.39
CA CYS A 269 -3.02 -10.86 -10.25
C CYS A 269 -2.44 -11.04 -8.85
N SER A 270 -1.81 -10.00 -8.32
CA SER A 270 -1.19 -10.07 -6.99
C SER A 270 -2.24 -10.14 -5.87
N LEU A 271 -3.35 -9.42 -6.00
CA LEU A 271 -4.44 -9.48 -5.02
C LEU A 271 -5.12 -10.85 -5.02
N HIS A 272 -5.36 -11.44 -6.20
CA HIS A 272 -5.94 -12.78 -6.28
C HIS A 272 -4.98 -13.84 -5.72
N ALA A 273 -3.68 -13.77 -6.02
CA ALA A 273 -2.66 -14.61 -5.40
C ALA A 273 -2.66 -14.49 -3.88
N ALA A 274 -2.70 -13.27 -3.35
CA ALA A 274 -2.80 -13.04 -1.91
C ALA A 274 -4.06 -13.65 -1.29
N ARG A 275 -5.20 -13.57 -1.98
CA ARG A 275 -6.45 -14.17 -1.52
C ARG A 275 -6.43 -15.69 -1.56
N LEU A 276 -5.81 -16.30 -2.58
CA LEU A 276 -5.60 -17.74 -2.62
C LEU A 276 -4.74 -18.23 -1.45
N VAL A 277 -3.72 -17.46 -1.09
CA VAL A 277 -2.84 -17.78 0.05
C VAL A 277 -3.55 -17.62 1.40
N LEU A 278 -4.36 -16.57 1.57
CA LEU A 278 -5.04 -16.27 2.83
C LEU A 278 -6.31 -17.11 3.05
N TYR A 279 -7.07 -17.36 1.99
CA TYR A 279 -8.41 -17.94 2.07
C TYR A 279 -8.55 -19.29 1.37
N GLY A 280 -7.46 -19.78 0.75
CA GLY A 280 -7.45 -21.06 0.03
C GLY A 280 -7.99 -20.97 -1.40
N PRO A 281 -8.06 -22.12 -2.10
CA PRO A 281 -8.40 -22.20 -3.52
C PRO A 281 -9.85 -21.79 -3.85
N GLU A 282 -10.70 -21.67 -2.86
CA GLU A 282 -12.10 -21.22 -3.01
C GLU A 282 -12.22 -19.69 -3.10
N ALA A 283 -11.12 -18.95 -3.03
CA ALA A 283 -11.13 -17.48 -3.17
C ALA A 283 -11.61 -17.08 -4.57
N ALA A 284 -12.80 -16.48 -4.63
CA ALA A 284 -13.43 -16.10 -5.89
C ALA A 284 -12.62 -15.02 -6.63
N LEU A 285 -12.35 -15.25 -7.92
CA LEU A 285 -11.68 -14.29 -8.79
C LEU A 285 -12.51 -13.01 -8.94
N GLU A 286 -13.82 -13.14 -9.08
CA GLU A 286 -14.76 -12.02 -9.19
C GLU A 286 -14.63 -11.05 -8.02
N GLU A 287 -14.54 -11.55 -6.80
CA GLU A 287 -14.32 -10.72 -5.60
C GLU A 287 -12.92 -10.08 -5.59
N SER A 288 -11.91 -10.77 -6.11
CA SER A 288 -10.57 -10.19 -6.26
C SER A 288 -10.55 -9.04 -7.27
N ALA A 289 -11.31 -9.16 -8.36
CA ALA A 289 -11.46 -8.10 -9.36
C ALA A 289 -12.22 -6.89 -8.77
N GLU A 290 -13.32 -7.13 -8.03
CA GLU A 290 -14.03 -6.07 -7.29
C GLU A 290 -13.09 -5.31 -6.35
N LEU A 291 -12.38 -6.02 -5.48
CA LEU A 291 -11.46 -5.43 -4.51
C LEU A 291 -10.31 -4.67 -5.19
N THR A 292 -9.82 -5.18 -6.33
CA THR A 292 -8.80 -4.47 -7.10
C THR A 292 -9.30 -3.10 -7.56
N LEU A 293 -10.50 -3.04 -8.12
CA LEU A 293 -11.07 -1.75 -8.54
C LEU A 293 -11.36 -0.82 -7.33
N LEU A 294 -11.66 -1.36 -6.17
CA LEU A 294 -11.87 -0.56 -4.96
C LEU A 294 -10.57 0.01 -4.38
N PHE A 295 -9.48 -0.74 -4.47
CA PHE A 295 -8.21 -0.39 -3.80
C PHE A 295 -7.11 0.12 -4.73
N ALA A 296 -7.33 0.14 -6.04
CA ALA A 296 -6.30 0.53 -7.00
C ALA A 296 -6.70 1.72 -7.90
N LEU A 297 -7.72 2.49 -7.54
CA LEU A 297 -8.10 3.69 -8.28
C LEU A 297 -7.45 4.94 -7.66
N PRO A 298 -6.74 5.78 -8.44
CA PRO A 298 -6.10 6.99 -7.93
C PRO A 298 -7.10 8.01 -7.38
N GLN A 299 -8.33 8.02 -7.91
CA GLN A 299 -9.41 8.89 -7.46
C GLN A 299 -9.84 8.61 -6.00
N THR A 300 -9.52 7.44 -5.43
CA THR A 300 -9.75 7.14 -4.01
C THR A 300 -9.00 8.11 -3.09
N GLY A 301 -7.88 8.67 -3.55
CA GLY A 301 -7.09 9.68 -2.82
C GLY A 301 -7.48 11.12 -3.10
N THR A 302 -8.55 11.39 -3.84
CA THR A 302 -9.04 12.74 -4.16
C THR A 302 -10.14 13.18 -3.20
N GLU A 303 -10.53 14.45 -3.28
CA GLU A 303 -11.60 15.04 -2.46
C GLU A 303 -12.97 14.38 -2.70
N VAL A 304 -13.19 13.92 -3.93
CA VAL A 304 -14.42 13.24 -4.32
C VAL A 304 -14.08 11.83 -4.84
N PRO A 305 -13.89 10.87 -3.94
CA PRO A 305 -13.61 9.49 -4.35
C PRO A 305 -14.83 8.91 -5.10
N PRO A 306 -14.61 7.96 -6.02
CA PRO A 306 -15.70 7.29 -6.71
C PRO A 306 -16.57 6.52 -5.71
N SER A 307 -17.89 6.58 -5.90
CA SER A 307 -18.78 5.81 -5.04
C SER A 307 -18.55 4.30 -5.25
N ARG A 308 -18.69 3.53 -4.18
CA ARG A 308 -18.64 2.06 -4.28
C ARG A 308 -19.63 1.53 -5.32
N THR A 309 -20.82 2.12 -5.41
CA THR A 309 -21.83 1.74 -6.40
C THR A 309 -21.34 1.94 -7.84
N THR A 310 -20.63 3.05 -8.11
CA THR A 310 -20.03 3.28 -9.44
C THR A 310 -18.97 2.24 -9.77
N VAL A 311 -18.06 1.95 -8.82
CA VAL A 311 -16.99 0.97 -9.01
C VAL A 311 -17.57 -0.44 -9.25
N LEU A 312 -18.55 -0.85 -8.45
CA LEU A 312 -19.21 -2.13 -8.61
C LEU A 312 -20.05 -2.20 -9.91
N GLY A 313 -20.63 -1.07 -10.34
CA GLY A 313 -21.32 -0.97 -11.63
C GLY A 313 -20.38 -1.24 -12.81
N VAL A 314 -19.17 -0.66 -12.77
CA VAL A 314 -18.13 -0.93 -13.77
C VAL A 314 -17.70 -2.39 -13.72
N HIS A 315 -17.38 -2.93 -12.55
CA HIS A 315 -16.97 -4.33 -12.40
C HIS A 315 -17.98 -5.33 -13.01
N ARG A 316 -19.30 -5.12 -12.78
CA ARG A 316 -20.34 -6.01 -13.27
C ARG A 316 -20.56 -5.93 -14.78
N GLN A 317 -20.16 -4.84 -15.43
CA GLN A 317 -20.34 -4.62 -16.86
C GLN A 317 -19.08 -5.00 -17.66
N ALA A 318 -17.91 -4.93 -17.03
CA ALA A 318 -16.64 -5.31 -17.63
C ALA A 318 -16.48 -6.83 -17.71
#